data_182065e8ced2e6d2d30eb7d2f03084ff
#
_entry.id   182065e8ced2e6d2d30eb7d2f03084ff
#
_cell.length_a   1.000
_cell.length_b   1.000
_cell.length_c   1.000
_cell.angle_alpha   90.00
_cell.angle_beta   90.00
_cell.angle_gamma   90.00
#
_symmetry.space_group_name_H-M   'P 1'
#
loop_
_entity.id
_entity.type
_entity.pdbx_description
1 polymer ?
#
loop_
_entity_poly.entity_id
_entity_poly.type
_entity_poly.pdbx_seq_one_letter_code
_entity_poly.pdbx_strand_id
1 'polypeptide(L)'
;MHDEGLLIARLFLGVPFIIWGYLKLRGGEAKLVPGLQALGLPDATFFAYLVGLCELVGGLMVVLGYPVATASVLLGLWCLVTGYDAHRSNTTELLKNVTMAGGFFALAVAGAGTISLFGGAPVGVFAYLP
;
A
#
# COMPACT_ATOMS: atom_id res chain seq x y z
N MET A 1 -17.54 -16.59 -6.66
CA MET A 1 -16.99 -15.52 -7.52
C MET A 1 -16.61 -14.27 -6.77
N HIS A 2 -17.32 -13.95 -5.68
CA HIS A 2 -16.97 -12.82 -4.84
C HIS A 2 -15.56 -12.96 -4.23
N ASP A 3 -15.23 -14.14 -3.70
CA ASP A 3 -13.94 -14.38 -3.06
C ASP A 3 -12.78 -14.40 -4.06
N GLU A 4 -12.99 -14.97 -5.24
CA GLU A 4 -11.99 -14.96 -6.31
C GLU A 4 -11.74 -13.55 -6.82
N GLY A 5 -12.79 -12.74 -6.93
CA GLY A 5 -12.64 -11.32 -7.30
C GLY A 5 -11.84 -10.56 -6.28
N LEU A 6 -12.06 -10.79 -4.99
CA LEU A 6 -11.29 -10.16 -3.92
C LEU A 6 -9.83 -10.62 -3.96
N LEU A 7 -9.57 -11.89 -4.22
CA LEU A 7 -8.20 -12.38 -4.37
C LEU A 7 -7.48 -11.69 -5.53
N ILE A 8 -8.14 -11.58 -6.68
CA ILE A 8 -7.57 -10.90 -7.85
C ILE A 8 -7.26 -9.44 -7.51
N ALA A 9 -8.20 -8.74 -6.85
CA ALA A 9 -7.98 -7.35 -6.44
C ALA A 9 -6.79 -7.21 -5.50
N ARG A 10 -6.65 -8.13 -4.54
CA ARG A 10 -5.52 -8.13 -3.61
C ARG A 10 -4.18 -8.33 -4.33
N LEU A 11 -4.15 -9.21 -5.32
CA LEU A 11 -2.94 -9.44 -6.11
C LEU A 11 -2.58 -8.20 -6.93
N PHE A 12 -3.54 -7.59 -7.62
CA PHE A 12 -3.28 -6.41 -8.43
C PHE A 12 -2.89 -5.19 -7.60
N LEU A 13 -3.43 -5.06 -6.38
CA LEU A 13 -3.09 -3.94 -5.50
C LEU A 13 -1.82 -4.19 -4.69
N GLY A 14 -1.63 -5.43 -4.22
CA GLY A 14 -0.53 -5.75 -3.31
C GLY A 14 0.79 -6.05 -3.99
N VAL A 15 0.77 -6.79 -5.10
CA VAL A 15 2.01 -7.21 -5.78
C VAL A 15 2.85 -6.01 -6.24
N PRO A 16 2.28 -4.95 -6.84
CA PRO A 16 3.09 -3.78 -7.19
C PRO A 16 3.79 -3.15 -5.99
N PHE A 17 3.13 -3.08 -4.83
CA PHE A 17 3.74 -2.53 -3.62
C PHE A 17 4.87 -3.41 -3.10
N ILE A 18 4.74 -4.73 -3.22
CA ILE A 18 5.84 -5.65 -2.89
C ILE A 18 7.04 -5.36 -3.79
N ILE A 19 6.82 -5.21 -5.08
CA ILE A 19 7.88 -4.92 -6.04
C ILE A 19 8.51 -3.56 -5.77
N TRP A 20 7.70 -2.52 -5.60
CA TRP A 20 8.20 -1.18 -5.33
C TRP A 20 8.99 -1.11 -4.03
N GLY A 21 8.46 -1.76 -2.96
CA GLY A 21 9.17 -1.82 -1.69
C GLY A 21 10.50 -2.53 -1.80
N TYR A 22 10.52 -3.66 -2.50
CA TYR A 22 11.74 -4.42 -2.74
C TYR A 22 12.78 -3.59 -3.51
N LEU A 23 12.36 -2.91 -4.56
CA LEU A 23 13.24 -2.07 -5.36
C LEU A 23 13.83 -0.91 -4.54
N LYS A 24 13.02 -0.30 -3.67
CA LYS A 24 13.49 0.75 -2.79
C LYS A 24 14.54 0.26 -1.80
N LEU A 25 14.40 -0.98 -1.32
CA LEU A 25 15.38 -1.58 -0.42
C LEU A 25 16.66 -2.02 -1.15
N ARG A 26 16.61 -2.17 -2.46
CA ARG A 26 17.72 -2.65 -3.28
C ARG A 26 18.35 -1.57 -4.16
N GLY A 27 18.43 -0.34 -3.66
CA GLY A 27 19.08 0.74 -4.38
C GLY A 27 18.14 1.80 -4.94
N GLY A 28 16.83 1.54 -4.96
CA GLY A 28 15.84 2.51 -5.42
C GLY A 28 15.57 3.64 -4.44
N GLU A 29 16.05 3.52 -3.20
CA GLU A 29 15.90 4.53 -2.17
C GLU A 29 16.54 5.86 -2.55
N ALA A 30 17.58 5.85 -3.36
CA ALA A 30 18.26 7.05 -3.80
C ALA A 30 17.33 8.01 -4.55
N LYS A 31 16.31 7.50 -5.20
CA LYS A 31 15.32 8.31 -5.94
C LYS A 31 14.39 9.07 -5.00
N LEU A 32 14.20 8.56 -3.77
CA LEU A 32 13.33 9.18 -2.77
C LEU A 32 14.04 10.25 -1.94
N VAL A 33 15.36 10.15 -1.79
CA VAL A 33 16.12 11.00 -0.89
C VAL A 33 15.92 12.49 -1.17
N PRO A 34 16.01 12.99 -2.43
CA PRO A 34 15.79 14.40 -2.68
C PRO A 34 14.40 14.90 -2.26
N GLY A 35 13.36 14.11 -2.52
CA GLY A 35 11.99 14.46 -2.13
C GLY A 35 11.82 14.52 -0.62
N LEU A 36 12.40 13.55 0.08
CA LEU A 36 12.33 13.51 1.54
C LEU A 36 13.13 14.64 2.17
N GLN A 37 14.27 15.00 1.59
CA GLN A 37 15.05 16.15 2.03
C GLN A 37 14.27 17.45 1.86
N ALA A 38 13.51 17.58 0.78
CA ALA A 38 12.68 18.75 0.53
C ALA A 38 11.58 18.91 1.58
N LEU A 39 11.13 17.80 2.20
CA LEU A 39 10.17 17.82 3.29
C LEU A 39 10.79 18.18 4.65
N GLY A 40 12.11 18.38 4.71
CA GLY A 40 12.79 18.75 5.94
C GLY A 40 13.10 17.57 6.86
N LEU A 41 13.05 16.34 6.37
CA LEU A 41 13.34 15.18 7.19
C LEU A 41 14.85 15.05 7.46
N PRO A 42 15.27 14.83 8.73
CA PRO A 42 16.67 14.89 9.11
C PRO A 42 17.54 13.73 8.59
N ASP A 43 16.94 12.56 8.34
CA ASP A 43 17.67 11.40 7.83
C ASP A 43 16.89 10.81 6.67
N ALA A 44 17.00 11.44 5.50
CA ALA A 44 16.22 11.09 4.32
C ALA A 44 16.50 9.66 3.85
N THR A 45 17.75 9.20 3.95
CA THR A 45 18.10 7.83 3.55
C THR A 45 17.39 6.80 4.42
N PHE A 46 17.39 7.02 5.74
CA PHE A 46 16.67 6.14 6.67
C PHE A 46 15.17 6.10 6.34
N PHE A 47 14.55 7.29 6.11
CA PHE A 47 13.14 7.34 5.78
C PHE A 47 12.84 6.70 4.42
N ALA A 48 13.75 6.79 3.47
CA ALA A 48 13.58 6.11 2.17
C ALA A 48 13.52 4.58 2.35
N TYR A 49 14.40 4.02 3.15
CA TYR A 49 14.36 2.58 3.48
C TYR A 49 13.12 2.23 4.27
N LEU A 50 12.70 3.07 5.20
CA LEU A 50 11.48 2.86 5.97
C LEU A 50 10.26 2.81 5.06
N VAL A 51 10.16 3.72 4.10
CA VAL A 51 9.08 3.72 3.09
C VAL A 51 9.08 2.41 2.30
N GLY A 52 10.25 1.99 1.83
CA GLY A 52 10.37 0.73 1.08
C GLY A 52 9.92 -0.47 1.90
N LEU A 53 10.34 -0.53 3.16
CA LEU A 53 9.95 -1.61 4.06
C LEU A 53 8.44 -1.61 4.31
N CYS A 54 7.84 -0.45 4.55
CA CYS A 54 6.40 -0.33 4.79
C CYS A 54 5.60 -0.74 3.55
N GLU A 55 6.04 -0.36 2.37
CA GLU A 55 5.37 -0.76 1.13
C GLU A 55 5.46 -2.28 0.91
N LEU A 56 6.64 -2.86 1.17
CA LEU A 56 6.83 -4.31 1.04
C LEU A 56 5.93 -5.08 2.01
N VAL A 57 5.95 -4.70 3.28
CA VAL A 57 5.16 -5.37 4.31
C VAL A 57 3.67 -5.16 4.07
N GLY A 58 3.26 -3.92 3.76
CA GLY A 58 1.86 -3.63 3.46
C GLY A 58 1.34 -4.39 2.26
N GLY A 59 2.15 -4.48 1.20
CA GLY A 59 1.81 -5.28 0.02
C GLY A 59 1.64 -6.75 0.35
N LEU A 60 2.54 -7.31 1.17
CA LEU A 60 2.42 -8.70 1.62
C LEU A 60 1.15 -8.93 2.44
N MET A 61 0.81 -8.01 3.33
CA MET A 61 -0.43 -8.10 4.12
C MET A 61 -1.66 -8.14 3.22
N VAL A 62 -1.69 -7.31 2.20
CA VAL A 62 -2.82 -7.28 1.26
C VAL A 62 -2.89 -8.58 0.46
N VAL A 63 -1.78 -9.06 -0.06
CA VAL A 63 -1.73 -10.31 -0.85
C VAL A 63 -2.16 -11.50 0.00
N LEU A 64 -1.65 -11.60 1.23
CA LEU A 64 -2.02 -12.68 2.15
C LEU A 64 -3.45 -12.52 2.70
N GLY A 65 -3.97 -11.30 2.69
CA GLY A 65 -5.32 -11.03 3.16
C GLY A 65 -5.44 -10.88 4.67
N TYR A 66 -4.34 -10.51 5.34
CA TYR A 66 -4.33 -10.32 6.79
C TYR A 66 -3.24 -9.35 7.21
N PRO A 67 -3.53 -8.35 7.99
CA PRO A 67 -4.85 -7.74 8.25
C PRO A 67 -5.24 -6.82 7.09
N VAL A 68 -6.18 -7.24 6.25
CA VAL A 68 -6.46 -6.56 4.98
C VAL A 68 -7.04 -5.16 5.17
N ALA A 69 -7.96 -4.98 6.13
CA ALA A 69 -8.61 -3.68 6.31
C ALA A 69 -7.58 -2.62 6.73
N THR A 70 -6.74 -2.94 7.71
CA THR A 70 -5.71 -2.03 8.19
C THR A 70 -4.70 -1.70 7.10
N ALA A 71 -4.16 -2.72 6.45
CA ALA A 71 -3.16 -2.53 5.41
C ALA A 71 -3.73 -1.73 4.25
N SER A 72 -4.97 -2.01 3.86
CA SER A 72 -5.62 -1.32 2.74
C SER A 72 -5.89 0.15 3.04
N VAL A 73 -6.35 0.47 4.26
CA VAL A 73 -6.56 1.87 4.64
C VAL A 73 -5.22 2.61 4.65
N LEU A 74 -4.19 2.04 5.24
CA LEU A 74 -2.88 2.69 5.31
C LEU A 74 -2.26 2.88 3.93
N LEU A 75 -2.33 1.86 3.07
CA LEU A 75 -1.80 1.99 1.71
C LEU A 75 -2.63 2.95 0.86
N GLY A 76 -3.95 2.97 1.06
CA GLY A 76 -4.81 3.94 0.36
C GLY A 76 -4.46 5.37 0.73
N LEU A 77 -4.31 5.66 2.03
CA LEU A 77 -3.87 6.97 2.49
C LEU A 77 -2.47 7.30 1.98
N TRP A 78 -1.57 6.32 1.98
CA TRP A 78 -0.22 6.49 1.44
C TRP A 78 -0.25 6.87 -0.05
N CYS A 79 -1.11 6.23 -0.84
CA CYS A 79 -1.28 6.58 -2.26
C CYS A 79 -1.71 8.02 -2.43
N LEU A 80 -2.64 8.51 -1.59
CA LEU A 80 -3.08 9.91 -1.67
C LEU A 80 -1.96 10.87 -1.29
N VAL A 81 -1.22 10.56 -0.22
CA VAL A 81 -0.11 11.39 0.23
C VAL A 81 0.99 11.45 -0.82
N THR A 82 1.43 10.31 -1.34
CA THR A 82 2.50 10.27 -2.34
C THR A 82 2.05 10.85 -3.68
N GLY A 83 0.78 10.65 -4.04
CA GLY A 83 0.22 11.26 -5.25
C GLY A 83 0.28 12.76 -5.19
N TYR A 84 -0.15 13.35 -4.08
CA TYR A 84 -0.11 14.80 -3.92
C TYR A 84 1.33 15.31 -3.83
N ASP A 85 2.16 14.68 -3.00
CA ASP A 85 3.49 15.20 -2.68
C ASP A 85 4.49 14.97 -3.82
N ALA A 86 4.50 13.78 -4.40
CA ALA A 86 5.52 13.39 -5.37
C ALA A 86 5.07 13.57 -6.81
N HIS A 87 3.76 13.52 -7.08
CA HIS A 87 3.23 13.46 -8.46
C HIS A 87 2.23 14.56 -8.79
N ARG A 88 2.07 15.59 -7.93
CA ARG A 88 1.09 16.64 -8.16
C ARG A 88 1.33 17.43 -9.45
N SER A 89 2.56 17.49 -9.92
CA SER A 89 2.89 18.17 -11.18
C SER A 89 2.67 17.30 -12.42
N ASN A 90 2.39 16.00 -12.23
CA ASN A 90 2.10 15.07 -13.32
C ASN A 90 0.71 14.50 -13.12
N THR A 91 -0.26 15.01 -13.89
CA THR A 91 -1.66 14.64 -13.74
C THR A 91 -1.89 13.13 -13.88
N THR A 92 -1.22 12.47 -14.83
CA THR A 92 -1.39 11.03 -15.04
C THR A 92 -0.93 10.24 -13.83
N GLU A 93 0.23 10.56 -13.29
CA GLU A 93 0.75 9.87 -12.10
C GLU A 93 -0.11 10.14 -10.86
N LEU A 94 -0.58 11.38 -10.70
CA LEU A 94 -1.50 11.70 -9.61
C LEU A 94 -2.79 10.89 -9.72
N LEU A 95 -3.37 10.81 -10.91
CA LEU A 95 -4.61 10.06 -11.13
C LEU A 95 -4.41 8.56 -10.90
N LYS A 96 -3.27 8.00 -11.26
CA LYS A 96 -2.95 6.60 -10.94
C LYS A 96 -2.96 6.36 -9.44
N ASN A 97 -2.38 7.26 -8.66
CA ASN A 97 -2.38 7.13 -7.20
C ASN A 97 -3.79 7.25 -6.62
N VAL A 98 -4.61 8.16 -7.13
CA VAL A 98 -6.01 8.29 -6.72
C VAL A 98 -6.78 7.00 -7.03
N THR A 99 -6.56 6.42 -8.21
CA THR A 99 -7.20 5.16 -8.61
C THR A 99 -6.81 4.02 -7.67
N MET A 100 -5.52 3.91 -7.34
CA MET A 100 -5.05 2.89 -6.40
C MET A 100 -5.67 3.09 -5.02
N ALA A 101 -5.77 4.34 -4.54
CA ALA A 101 -6.39 4.63 -3.26
C ALA A 101 -7.84 4.17 -3.24
N GLY A 102 -8.60 4.43 -4.30
CA GLY A 102 -9.99 3.97 -4.42
C GLY A 102 -10.10 2.45 -4.32
N GLY A 103 -9.19 1.73 -5.00
CA GLY A 103 -9.12 0.28 -4.92
C GLY A 103 -8.84 -0.22 -3.51
N PHE A 104 -7.87 0.38 -2.82
CA PHE A 104 -7.55 0.00 -1.44
C PHE A 104 -8.70 0.28 -0.48
N PHE A 105 -9.38 1.41 -0.61
CA PHE A 105 -10.51 1.73 0.26
C PHE A 105 -11.68 0.77 0.02
N ALA A 106 -11.94 0.42 -1.23
CA ALA A 106 -12.96 -0.59 -1.55
C ALA A 106 -12.61 -1.94 -0.92
N LEU A 107 -11.33 -2.32 -1.00
CA LEU A 107 -10.86 -3.58 -0.41
C LEU A 107 -10.97 -3.55 1.13
N ALA A 108 -10.69 -2.41 1.75
CA ALA A 108 -10.83 -2.25 3.19
C ALA A 108 -12.26 -2.50 3.65
N VAL A 109 -13.25 -2.02 2.90
CA VAL A 109 -14.67 -2.22 3.19
C VAL A 109 -15.11 -3.64 2.89
N ALA A 110 -14.69 -4.18 1.73
CA ALA A 110 -15.11 -5.53 1.29
C ALA A 110 -14.47 -6.66 2.09
N GLY A 111 -13.29 -6.43 2.65
CA GLY A 111 -12.54 -7.47 3.36
C GLY A 111 -11.73 -8.35 2.41
N ALA A 112 -11.04 -9.34 2.97
CA ALA A 112 -10.10 -10.19 2.23
C ALA A 112 -10.79 -11.30 1.42
N GLY A 113 -12.01 -11.68 1.81
CA GLY A 113 -12.65 -12.88 1.30
C GLY A 113 -12.16 -14.13 2.02
N THR A 114 -12.70 -15.27 1.65
CA THR A 114 -12.33 -16.55 2.30
C THR A 114 -11.00 -17.10 1.82
N ILE A 115 -10.54 -16.70 0.64
CA ILE A 115 -9.23 -17.14 0.10
C ILE A 115 -8.14 -16.22 0.65
N SER A 116 -7.79 -16.42 1.92
CA SER A 116 -6.84 -15.57 2.63
C SER A 116 -6.19 -16.34 3.77
N LEU A 117 -5.18 -15.75 4.40
CA LEU A 117 -4.38 -16.42 5.43
C LEU A 117 -5.23 -16.93 6.61
N PHE A 118 -6.25 -16.18 7.01
CA PHE A 118 -7.13 -16.58 8.11
C PHE A 118 -8.59 -16.76 7.66
N GLY A 119 -8.81 -17.08 6.40
CA GLY A 119 -10.14 -17.32 5.86
C GLY A 119 -11.07 -16.11 5.88
N GLY A 120 -10.51 -14.90 5.95
CA GLY A 120 -11.27 -13.66 6.03
C GLY A 120 -11.74 -13.30 7.42
N ALA A 121 -11.36 -14.07 8.44
CA ALA A 121 -11.79 -13.79 9.82
C ALA A 121 -11.14 -12.50 10.35
N PRO A 122 -11.92 -11.61 10.98
CA PRO A 122 -11.36 -10.45 11.62
C PRO A 122 -10.59 -10.85 12.89
N VAL A 123 -9.50 -10.14 13.19
CA VAL A 123 -8.67 -10.42 14.35
C VAL A 123 -8.19 -9.14 15.02
N GLY A 124 -7.92 -9.22 16.32
CA GLY A 124 -7.35 -8.11 17.10
C GLY A 124 -8.26 -6.91 17.16
N VAL A 125 -7.65 -5.73 17.23
CA VAL A 125 -8.39 -4.46 17.30
C VAL A 125 -9.19 -4.18 16.03
N PHE A 126 -8.87 -4.89 14.95
CA PHE A 126 -9.54 -4.75 13.67
C PHE A 126 -10.68 -5.73 13.47
N ALA A 127 -11.09 -6.44 14.53
CA ALA A 127 -12.19 -7.39 14.47
C ALA A 127 -13.51 -6.74 14.03
N TYR A 128 -13.68 -5.45 14.24
CA TYR A 128 -14.88 -4.71 13.87
C TYR A 128 -14.80 -4.04 12.51
N LEU A 129 -13.66 -4.14 11.81
CA LEU A 129 -13.49 -3.63 10.46
C LEU A 129 -13.71 -4.73 9.44
N PRO A 130 -14.43 -4.42 8.37
CA PRO A 130 -14.70 -5.41 7.32
C PRO A 130 -13.44 -5.87 6.60
#